data_4707369eb363fa497b40d76d7b4fc8b2
#
_entry.id   4707369eb363fa497b40d76d7b4fc8b2
#
_cell.length_a   1.000
_cell.length_b   1.000
_cell.length_c   1.000
_cell.angle_alpha   90.00
_cell.angle_beta   90.00
_cell.angle_gamma   90.00
#
_symmetry.space_group_name_H-M   'P 1'
#
loop_
_entity.id
_entity.type
_entity.pdbx_description
1 polymer ?
#
loop_
_entity_poly.entity_id
_entity_poly.type
_entity_poly.pdbx_seq_one_letter_code
_entity_poly.pdbx_strand_id
1 'polypeptide(L)'
;MTQRRVVVTGLGCVSPVGNTVADSWAGLLAGRSGVSTVTRFDASNLACRFAGQVQDFDITKYISEKEARHMDRFIHLGMAAAIQAVEDSGLPTGEALTPDLASRIGCNIGSGIGGLPMIEETHGELVNRGPRRISPFFVPASIINMISGHVSIKYGFTGANIAVVTACTTGLHAIGLSARLIQAGDADVMVAGGAESTVSPLGIGGFAAARALSTRNDDPAAASRPWDKDRDGFVLGEGGGVMVLEEYEHAKARGAKIYAELVGFGMSADAYHMTAPNVDGPRRSMEAALRNAGVNADQVQYLNAHGTSTPLGDLNETNAIKNAFGDHAKKLVVNSTKSMTGHLLGGAGGIESVFTVLAVHHQKSPPTINIFNQDPECDLDYCANEARDMKIDVAVKNNFGFGGTNGTLVFKRA
;
A
#
# COMPACT_ATOMS: atom_id res chain seq x y z
N MET A 1 -3.12 -22.71 23.68
CA MET A 1 -3.84 -21.43 23.64
C MET A 1 -4.36 -21.29 22.23
N THR A 2 -5.64 -20.99 22.02
CA THR A 2 -6.20 -20.64 20.71
C THR A 2 -5.56 -19.33 20.26
N GLN A 3 -5.08 -19.29 19.01
CA GLN A 3 -4.48 -18.08 18.43
C GLN A 3 -5.52 -16.95 18.43
N ARG A 4 -5.14 -15.75 18.90
CA ARG A 4 -5.99 -14.56 18.85
C ARG A 4 -6.30 -14.19 17.40
N ARG A 5 -7.58 -13.98 17.09
CA ARG A 5 -8.05 -13.60 15.75
C ARG A 5 -7.86 -12.10 15.54
N VAL A 6 -7.57 -11.71 14.32
CA VAL A 6 -7.33 -10.30 13.96
C VAL A 6 -8.33 -9.87 12.89
N VAL A 7 -9.04 -8.78 13.16
CA VAL A 7 -10.03 -8.23 12.24
C VAL A 7 -9.69 -6.79 11.86
N VAL A 8 -10.24 -6.35 10.73
CA VAL A 8 -10.12 -4.99 10.23
C VAL A 8 -11.37 -4.22 10.62
N THR A 9 -11.21 -3.19 11.44
CA THR A 9 -12.32 -2.38 11.97
C THR A 9 -12.36 -0.96 11.43
N GLY A 10 -11.28 -0.47 10.82
CA GLY A 10 -11.22 0.86 10.22
C GLY A 10 -10.31 0.91 8.99
N LEU A 11 -10.69 1.74 8.03
CA LEU A 11 -9.97 1.93 6.77
C LEU A 11 -9.74 3.41 6.50
N GLY A 12 -8.56 3.74 5.97
CA GLY A 12 -8.22 5.08 5.50
C GLY A 12 -7.35 5.02 4.26
N CYS A 13 -7.61 5.94 3.33
CA CYS A 13 -6.92 5.94 2.05
C CYS A 13 -6.86 7.35 1.45
N VAL A 14 -5.68 7.69 0.93
CA VAL A 14 -5.46 8.83 0.02
C VAL A 14 -4.70 8.30 -1.18
N SER A 15 -5.26 8.45 -2.36
CA SER A 15 -4.72 7.85 -3.59
C SER A 15 -4.85 8.79 -4.79
N PRO A 16 -4.18 8.52 -5.91
CA PRO A 16 -4.33 9.30 -7.14
C PRO A 16 -5.76 9.29 -7.72
N VAL A 17 -6.60 8.34 -7.28
CA VAL A 17 -8.00 8.23 -7.75
C VAL A 17 -9.04 8.71 -6.72
N GLY A 18 -8.60 9.18 -5.55
CA GLY A 18 -9.49 9.74 -4.53
C GLY A 18 -8.80 10.05 -3.21
N ASN A 19 -9.28 11.07 -2.51
CA ASN A 19 -8.71 11.55 -1.24
C ASN A 19 -9.38 10.93 0.01
N THR A 20 -10.36 10.06 -0.21
CA THR A 20 -11.03 9.27 0.83
C THR A 20 -11.15 7.81 0.37
N VAL A 21 -11.48 6.91 1.31
CA VAL A 21 -11.77 5.50 1.00
C VAL A 21 -12.91 5.39 -0.01
N ALA A 22 -14.00 6.14 0.19
CA ALA A 22 -15.17 6.10 -0.68
C ALA A 22 -14.85 6.60 -2.10
N ASP A 23 -14.16 7.74 -2.22
CA ASP A 23 -13.78 8.31 -3.52
C ASP A 23 -12.80 7.40 -4.27
N SER A 24 -11.82 6.84 -3.55
CA SER A 24 -10.84 5.91 -4.12
C SER A 24 -11.53 4.64 -4.62
N TRP A 25 -12.43 4.07 -3.83
CA TRP A 25 -13.17 2.87 -4.24
C TRP A 25 -14.06 3.11 -5.45
N ALA A 26 -14.80 4.23 -5.46
CA ALA A 26 -15.61 4.62 -6.61
C ALA A 26 -14.77 4.84 -7.87
N GLY A 27 -13.60 5.49 -7.73
CA GLY A 27 -12.65 5.70 -8.81
C GLY A 27 -12.10 4.40 -9.38
N LEU A 28 -11.78 3.43 -8.52
CA LEU A 28 -11.31 2.11 -8.94
C LEU A 28 -12.39 1.33 -9.69
N LEU A 29 -13.61 1.28 -9.16
CA LEU A 29 -14.72 0.58 -9.82
C LEU A 29 -15.08 1.19 -11.17
N ALA A 30 -14.92 2.50 -11.33
CA ALA A 30 -15.11 3.21 -12.60
C ALA A 30 -13.94 3.02 -13.59
N GLY A 31 -12.86 2.32 -13.21
CA GLY A 31 -11.68 2.17 -14.07
C GLY A 31 -10.96 3.50 -14.34
N ARG A 32 -11.02 4.47 -13.41
CA ARG A 32 -10.42 5.79 -13.60
C ARG A 32 -8.91 5.74 -13.39
N SER A 33 -8.15 6.23 -14.38
CA SER A 33 -6.71 6.43 -14.21
C SER A 33 -6.43 7.68 -13.38
N GLY A 34 -5.59 7.56 -12.35
CA GLY A 34 -5.03 8.68 -11.59
C GLY A 34 -3.67 9.12 -12.07
N VAL A 35 -3.20 8.58 -13.23
CA VAL A 35 -1.91 8.90 -13.81
C VAL A 35 -2.05 10.10 -14.75
N SER A 36 -1.21 11.10 -14.55
CA SER A 36 -1.20 12.34 -15.35
C SER A 36 0.21 12.92 -15.45
N THR A 37 0.40 13.86 -16.36
CA THR A 37 1.65 14.64 -16.47
C THR A 37 1.98 15.31 -15.13
N VAL A 38 3.25 15.26 -14.74
CA VAL A 38 3.75 15.93 -13.52
C VAL A 38 3.61 17.44 -13.65
N THR A 39 3.02 18.08 -12.63
CA THR A 39 2.77 19.52 -12.61
C THR A 39 3.46 20.26 -11.46
N ARG A 40 3.96 19.55 -10.47
CA ARG A 40 4.55 20.14 -9.25
C ARG A 40 5.98 20.68 -9.45
N PHE A 41 6.65 20.24 -10.50
CA PHE A 41 7.99 20.72 -10.88
C PHE A 41 8.19 20.56 -12.38
N ASP A 42 9.20 21.19 -12.94
CA ASP A 42 9.57 21.04 -14.36
C ASP A 42 10.21 19.66 -14.60
N ALA A 43 9.46 18.77 -15.24
CA ALA A 43 9.90 17.44 -15.62
C ALA A 43 10.38 17.35 -17.09
N SER A 44 10.50 18.48 -17.81
CA SER A 44 10.78 18.50 -19.27
C SER A 44 12.06 17.78 -19.65
N ASN A 45 13.06 17.78 -18.77
CA ASN A 45 14.36 17.13 -18.98
C ASN A 45 14.39 15.67 -18.49
N LEU A 46 13.30 15.13 -17.96
CA LEU A 46 13.23 13.76 -17.47
C LEU A 46 12.70 12.82 -18.57
N ALA A 47 13.19 11.59 -18.58
CA ALA A 47 12.74 10.57 -19.52
C ALA A 47 11.27 10.17 -19.27
N CYS A 48 10.82 10.18 -18.01
CA CYS A 48 9.43 10.01 -17.61
C CYS A 48 8.89 11.32 -17.04
N ARG A 49 7.76 11.81 -17.55
CA ARG A 49 7.18 13.12 -17.21
C ARG A 49 5.78 13.01 -16.63
N PHE A 50 5.39 11.84 -16.17
CA PHE A 50 4.07 11.56 -15.59
C PHE A 50 4.18 10.70 -14.33
N ALA A 51 3.14 10.74 -13.51
CA ALA A 51 3.04 9.97 -12.27
C ALA A 51 1.58 9.85 -11.82
N GLY A 52 1.31 8.92 -10.93
CA GLY A 52 0.08 8.88 -10.15
C GLY A 52 0.17 9.86 -8.99
N GLN A 53 -0.25 11.10 -9.22
CA GLN A 53 -0.22 12.17 -8.23
C GLN A 53 -1.55 12.28 -7.49
N VAL A 54 -1.52 12.52 -6.19
CA VAL A 54 -2.71 12.89 -5.42
C VAL A 54 -3.09 14.33 -5.75
N GLN A 55 -4.28 14.51 -6.32
CA GLN A 55 -4.84 15.80 -6.73
C GLN A 55 -5.76 16.38 -5.67
N ASP A 56 -5.87 17.70 -5.61
CA ASP A 56 -6.80 18.46 -4.76
C ASP A 56 -6.78 18.04 -3.29
N PHE A 57 -5.62 17.62 -2.81
CA PHE A 57 -5.42 17.18 -1.44
C PHE A 57 -5.14 18.36 -0.50
N ASP A 58 -6.00 18.49 0.51
CA ASP A 58 -5.90 19.51 1.55
C ASP A 58 -5.65 18.84 2.91
N ILE A 59 -4.40 18.92 3.40
CA ILE A 59 -4.01 18.39 4.71
C ILE A 59 -4.67 19.13 5.88
N THR A 60 -5.13 20.36 5.68
CA THR A 60 -5.74 21.15 6.77
C THR A 60 -7.08 20.61 7.23
N LYS A 61 -7.67 19.70 6.46
CA LYS A 61 -8.86 18.91 6.88
C LYS A 61 -8.56 17.91 8.00
N TYR A 62 -7.29 17.59 8.23
CA TYR A 62 -6.84 16.53 9.15
C TYR A 62 -5.96 17.06 10.29
N ILE A 63 -5.07 18.00 10.02
CA ILE A 63 -4.15 18.61 10.97
C ILE A 63 -4.06 20.11 10.72
N SER A 64 -3.57 20.87 11.70
CA SER A 64 -3.39 22.32 11.54
C SER A 64 -2.30 22.62 10.50
N GLU A 65 -2.44 23.77 9.81
CA GLU A 65 -1.42 24.27 8.88
C GLU A 65 -0.05 24.43 9.55
N LYS A 66 -0.04 24.81 10.84
CA LYS A 66 1.18 24.97 11.63
C LYS A 66 1.92 23.64 11.78
N GLU A 67 1.21 22.57 12.08
CA GLU A 67 1.78 21.21 12.17
C GLU A 67 2.26 20.74 10.80
N ALA A 68 1.45 20.89 9.76
CA ALA A 68 1.76 20.45 8.40
C ALA A 68 3.06 21.04 7.84
N ARG A 69 3.40 22.30 8.18
CA ARG A 69 4.65 22.97 7.73
C ARG A 69 5.94 22.27 8.17
N HIS A 70 5.86 21.41 9.16
CA HIS A 70 7.01 20.70 9.73
C HIS A 70 7.05 19.22 9.32
N MET A 71 6.34 18.83 8.27
CA MET A 71 6.22 17.47 7.79
C MET A 71 6.43 17.42 6.28
N ASP A 72 7.18 16.42 5.80
CA ASP A 72 7.21 16.11 4.37
C ASP A 72 5.84 15.55 3.92
N ARG A 73 5.58 15.63 2.64
CA ARG A 73 4.30 15.22 2.04
C ARG A 73 3.95 13.75 2.32
N PHE A 74 4.93 12.82 2.42
CA PHE A 74 4.60 11.42 2.75
C PHE A 74 3.95 11.30 4.13
N ILE A 75 4.36 12.16 5.09
CA ILE A 75 3.73 12.23 6.41
C ILE A 75 2.31 12.78 6.29
N HIS A 76 2.08 13.82 5.48
CA HIS A 76 0.73 14.35 5.25
C HIS A 76 -0.23 13.26 4.75
N LEU A 77 0.19 12.49 3.73
CA LEU A 77 -0.63 11.45 3.13
C LEU A 77 -0.87 10.30 4.11
N GLY A 78 0.16 9.91 4.87
CA GLY A 78 0.07 8.87 5.90
C GLY A 78 -0.81 9.29 7.08
N MET A 79 -0.69 10.54 7.55
CA MET A 79 -1.54 11.09 8.61
C MET A 79 -3.01 11.15 8.19
N ALA A 80 -3.29 11.64 6.99
CA ALA A 80 -4.66 11.69 6.49
C ALA A 80 -5.30 10.30 6.40
N ALA A 81 -4.56 9.31 5.87
CA ALA A 81 -5.03 7.94 5.82
C ALA A 81 -5.22 7.35 7.23
N ALA A 82 -4.28 7.59 8.15
CA ALA A 82 -4.40 7.09 9.53
C ALA A 82 -5.58 7.71 10.28
N ILE A 83 -5.80 9.02 10.14
CA ILE A 83 -6.93 9.71 10.75
C ILE A 83 -8.25 9.15 10.23
N GLN A 84 -8.41 8.99 8.91
CA GLN A 84 -9.59 8.33 8.33
C GLN A 84 -9.81 6.94 8.93
N ALA A 85 -8.75 6.12 9.05
CA ALA A 85 -8.85 4.76 9.58
C ALA A 85 -9.27 4.73 11.05
N VAL A 86 -8.72 5.62 11.88
CA VAL A 86 -9.07 5.72 13.31
C VAL A 86 -10.52 6.20 13.48
N GLU A 87 -10.94 7.21 12.72
CA GLU A 87 -12.32 7.71 12.75
C GLU A 87 -13.32 6.64 12.27
N ASP A 88 -13.04 5.97 11.17
CA ASP A 88 -13.89 4.88 10.63
C ASP A 88 -14.00 3.70 11.60
N SER A 89 -12.95 3.41 12.38
CA SER A 89 -12.96 2.33 13.35
C SER A 89 -13.85 2.56 14.56
N GLY A 90 -14.19 3.82 14.86
CA GLY A 90 -14.89 4.21 16.06
C GLY A 90 -14.15 3.91 17.38
N LEU A 91 -12.80 3.81 17.32
CA LEU A 91 -11.99 3.67 18.54
C LEU A 91 -12.20 4.83 19.49
N PRO A 92 -12.23 4.59 20.81
CA PRO A 92 -12.23 5.66 21.80
C PRO A 92 -10.99 6.55 21.63
N THR A 93 -11.20 7.87 21.63
CA THR A 93 -10.15 8.89 21.54
C THR A 93 -10.42 10.03 22.53
N GLY A 94 -9.43 10.91 22.78
CA GLY A 94 -9.56 12.02 23.70
C GLY A 94 -9.89 11.55 25.13
N GLU A 95 -10.89 12.14 25.75
CA GLU A 95 -11.29 11.82 27.14
C GLU A 95 -11.85 10.39 27.31
N ALA A 96 -12.33 9.77 26.23
CA ALA A 96 -12.82 8.40 26.26
C ALA A 96 -11.71 7.35 26.21
N LEU A 97 -10.47 7.74 25.89
CA LEU A 97 -9.32 6.85 25.84
C LEU A 97 -8.72 6.70 27.25
N THR A 98 -8.90 5.54 27.86
CA THR A 98 -8.27 5.25 29.15
C THR A 98 -6.78 4.95 29.00
N PRO A 99 -5.92 5.18 30.03
CA PRO A 99 -4.50 4.84 29.96
C PRO A 99 -4.24 3.36 29.69
N ASP A 100 -5.05 2.47 30.23
CA ASP A 100 -4.92 1.02 29.99
C ASP A 100 -5.18 0.70 28.52
N LEU A 101 -6.26 1.22 27.92
CA LEU A 101 -6.55 1.03 26.50
C LEU A 101 -5.48 1.69 25.63
N ALA A 102 -5.04 2.90 25.96
CA ALA A 102 -3.98 3.61 25.23
C ALA A 102 -2.70 2.78 25.11
N SER A 103 -2.32 2.07 26.19
CA SER A 103 -1.14 1.21 26.22
C SER A 103 -1.27 -0.05 25.36
N ARG A 104 -2.49 -0.40 24.94
CA ARG A 104 -2.81 -1.56 24.10
C ARG A 104 -3.01 -1.20 22.62
N ILE A 105 -2.94 0.11 22.26
CA ILE A 105 -3.07 0.60 20.90
C ILE A 105 -1.70 1.04 20.38
N GLY A 106 -1.20 0.38 19.34
CA GLY A 106 0.07 0.71 18.71
C GLY A 106 -0.07 1.25 17.29
N CYS A 107 1.03 1.75 16.74
CA CYS A 107 1.14 2.28 15.37
C CYS A 107 2.31 1.63 14.64
N ASN A 108 2.09 1.22 13.38
CA ASN A 108 3.12 0.69 12.49
C ASN A 108 2.82 1.12 11.04
N ILE A 109 3.24 2.33 10.71
CA ILE A 109 3.01 2.92 9.39
C ILE A 109 4.37 3.24 8.79
N GLY A 110 4.71 2.55 7.70
CA GLY A 110 6.00 2.66 7.05
C GLY A 110 5.98 3.51 5.77
N SER A 111 7.17 3.76 5.25
CA SER A 111 7.42 4.35 3.93
C SER A 111 8.65 3.68 3.34
N GLY A 112 8.75 3.60 2.01
CA GLY A 112 9.90 2.98 1.35
C GLY A 112 11.15 3.89 1.38
N ILE A 113 10.95 5.17 1.11
CA ILE A 113 12.05 6.17 1.00
C ILE A 113 11.88 7.30 2.02
N GLY A 114 10.66 7.60 2.42
CA GLY A 114 10.38 8.70 3.36
C GLY A 114 10.43 10.08 2.69
N GLY A 115 11.00 11.07 3.39
CA GLY A 115 10.96 12.47 3.00
C GLY A 115 11.94 12.87 1.91
N LEU A 116 11.95 12.16 0.78
CA LEU A 116 12.85 12.45 -0.34
C LEU A 116 12.71 13.89 -0.87
N PRO A 117 11.51 14.44 -1.09
CA PRO A 117 11.35 15.84 -1.51
C PRO A 117 11.97 16.84 -0.51
N MET A 118 11.76 16.63 0.78
CA MET A 118 12.35 17.46 1.84
C MET A 118 13.88 17.39 1.86
N ILE A 119 14.44 16.20 1.58
CA ILE A 119 15.90 16.00 1.48
C ILE A 119 16.45 16.76 0.27
N GLU A 120 15.81 16.68 -0.89
CA GLU A 120 16.20 17.42 -2.11
C GLU A 120 16.19 18.94 -1.87
N GLU A 121 15.08 19.47 -1.33
CA GLU A 121 14.92 20.88 -1.04
C GLU A 121 15.97 21.38 -0.03
N THR A 122 16.13 20.66 1.08
CA THR A 122 17.10 21.01 2.13
C THR A 122 18.53 20.95 1.62
N HIS A 123 18.86 19.97 0.77
CA HIS A 123 20.16 19.92 0.12
C HIS A 123 20.41 21.13 -0.78
N GLY A 124 19.40 21.55 -1.55
CA GLY A 124 19.45 22.77 -2.35
C GLY A 124 19.71 24.02 -1.50
N GLU A 125 19.01 24.17 -0.38
CA GLU A 125 19.24 25.27 0.57
C GLU A 125 20.67 25.23 1.16
N LEU A 126 21.15 24.06 1.54
CA LEU A 126 22.52 23.89 2.06
C LEU A 126 23.58 24.34 1.06
N VAL A 127 23.47 23.91 -0.20
CA VAL A 127 24.45 24.22 -1.25
C VAL A 127 24.41 25.70 -1.64
N ASN A 128 23.21 26.26 -1.80
CA ASN A 128 23.04 27.61 -2.33
C ASN A 128 23.14 28.71 -1.26
N ARG A 129 22.80 28.41 0.01
CA ARG A 129 22.60 29.42 1.06
C ARG A 129 23.33 29.09 2.37
N GLY A 130 23.97 27.91 2.46
CA GLY A 130 24.79 27.47 3.58
C GLY A 130 23.99 26.84 4.74
N PRO A 131 24.70 26.22 5.72
CA PRO A 131 24.11 25.35 6.74
C PRO A 131 23.14 26.07 7.70
N ARG A 132 23.21 27.40 7.82
CA ARG A 132 22.30 28.18 8.69
C ARG A 132 20.86 28.21 8.17
N ARG A 133 20.61 27.72 6.95
CA ARG A 133 19.30 27.67 6.33
C ARG A 133 18.59 26.32 6.51
N ILE A 134 19.28 25.32 7.02
CA ILE A 134 18.65 24.04 7.34
C ILE A 134 17.62 24.24 8.45
N SER A 135 16.40 23.77 8.21
CA SER A 135 15.33 23.81 9.19
C SER A 135 15.66 22.94 10.41
N PRO A 136 15.39 23.36 11.65
CA PRO A 136 15.51 22.49 12.82
C PRO A 136 14.52 21.30 12.77
N PHE A 137 13.51 21.37 11.92
CA PHE A 137 12.53 20.30 11.69
C PHE A 137 12.94 19.33 10.58
N PHE A 138 14.04 19.56 9.86
CA PHE A 138 14.46 18.74 8.72
C PHE A 138 14.48 17.25 9.04
N VAL A 139 15.15 16.86 10.13
CA VAL A 139 15.25 15.44 10.51
C VAL A 139 13.88 14.84 10.83
N PRO A 140 13.09 15.38 11.78
CA PRO A 140 11.77 14.82 12.07
C PRO A 140 10.77 14.93 10.91
N ALA A 141 10.95 15.87 9.98
CA ALA A 141 10.10 15.98 8.79
C ALA A 141 10.37 14.90 7.74
N SER A 142 11.56 14.27 7.75
CA SER A 142 12.01 13.35 6.69
C SER A 142 12.14 11.89 7.11
N ILE A 143 12.28 11.56 8.40
CA ILE A 143 12.46 10.17 8.83
C ILE A 143 11.14 9.38 8.82
N ILE A 144 11.27 8.11 8.46
CA ILE A 144 10.13 7.26 8.07
C ILE A 144 9.16 6.98 9.23
N ASN A 145 9.67 6.81 10.46
CA ASN A 145 8.83 6.48 11.62
C ASN A 145 7.92 7.62 12.09
N MET A 146 8.01 8.81 11.49
CA MET A 146 7.27 9.97 11.98
C MET A 146 5.79 9.95 11.64
N ILE A 147 5.32 9.15 10.67
CA ILE A 147 3.87 8.94 10.51
C ILE A 147 3.32 8.29 11.79
N SER A 148 3.91 7.16 12.21
CA SER A 148 3.53 6.47 13.46
C SER A 148 3.68 7.36 14.68
N GLY A 149 4.79 8.14 14.76
CA GLY A 149 5.04 9.09 15.84
C GLY A 149 3.94 10.15 15.96
N HIS A 150 3.57 10.79 14.85
CA HIS A 150 2.53 11.82 14.85
C HIS A 150 1.13 11.26 15.14
N VAL A 151 0.80 10.06 14.65
CA VAL A 151 -0.47 9.38 14.97
C VAL A 151 -0.55 9.09 16.47
N SER A 152 0.52 8.52 17.05
CA SER A 152 0.64 8.24 18.47
C SER A 152 0.44 9.52 19.31
N ILE A 153 1.13 10.62 18.96
CA ILE A 153 1.02 11.91 19.64
C ILE A 153 -0.41 12.48 19.54
N LYS A 154 -0.99 12.46 18.33
CA LYS A 154 -2.32 13.02 18.08
C LYS A 154 -3.41 12.36 18.91
N TYR A 155 -3.36 11.04 19.04
CA TYR A 155 -4.41 10.27 19.71
C TYR A 155 -4.07 9.83 21.13
N GLY A 156 -2.81 9.98 21.55
CA GLY A 156 -2.37 9.49 22.86
C GLY A 156 -2.20 7.97 22.93
N PHE A 157 -1.95 7.30 21.79
CA PHE A 157 -1.69 5.86 21.75
C PHE A 157 -0.28 5.56 22.27
N THR A 158 -0.17 4.77 23.33
CA THR A 158 1.09 4.52 24.04
C THR A 158 1.59 3.08 23.92
N GLY A 159 0.97 2.28 23.05
CA GLY A 159 1.45 0.94 22.68
C GLY A 159 2.68 0.99 21.76
N ALA A 160 2.95 -0.11 21.05
CA ALA A 160 4.08 -0.20 20.14
C ALA A 160 4.07 0.92 19.09
N ASN A 161 5.19 1.65 18.94
CA ASN A 161 5.33 2.74 17.97
C ASN A 161 6.54 2.44 17.08
N ILE A 162 6.29 1.88 15.91
CA ILE A 162 7.31 1.37 14.98
C ILE A 162 7.01 1.78 13.54
N ALA A 163 7.99 1.60 12.66
CA ALA A 163 7.83 1.71 11.22
C ALA A 163 8.69 0.64 10.55
N VAL A 164 8.08 -0.13 9.68
CA VAL A 164 8.77 -1.12 8.84
C VAL A 164 9.22 -0.45 7.55
N VAL A 165 10.39 -0.84 7.04
CA VAL A 165 10.92 -0.39 5.75
C VAL A 165 11.42 -1.60 4.97
N THR A 166 10.67 -1.98 3.92
CA THR A 166 10.97 -3.13 3.05
C THR A 166 10.62 -2.82 1.60
N ALA A 167 11.08 -1.65 1.12
CA ALA A 167 10.82 -1.16 -0.24
C ALA A 167 9.32 -1.23 -0.60
N CYS A 168 8.98 -1.83 -1.76
CA CYS A 168 7.60 -1.91 -2.24
C CYS A 168 6.67 -2.81 -1.39
N THR A 169 7.23 -3.57 -0.43
CA THR A 169 6.47 -4.47 0.45
C THR A 169 6.17 -3.84 1.81
N THR A 170 6.68 -2.64 2.07
CA THR A 170 6.62 -1.94 3.36
C THR A 170 5.23 -1.95 4.00
N GLY A 171 4.22 -1.41 3.33
CA GLY A 171 2.87 -1.30 3.91
C GLY A 171 2.21 -2.66 4.18
N LEU A 172 2.46 -3.65 3.32
CA LEU A 172 1.98 -5.01 3.53
C LEU A 172 2.66 -5.66 4.74
N HIS A 173 3.98 -5.55 4.85
CA HIS A 173 4.73 -6.06 5.99
C HIS A 173 4.33 -5.36 7.30
N ALA A 174 4.10 -4.04 7.27
CA ALA A 174 3.61 -3.31 8.42
C ALA A 174 2.28 -3.87 8.94
N ILE A 175 1.33 -4.15 8.02
CA ILE A 175 0.03 -4.77 8.36
C ILE A 175 0.23 -6.19 8.91
N GLY A 176 0.99 -7.04 8.22
CA GLY A 176 1.22 -8.42 8.63
C GLY A 176 1.94 -8.56 9.98
N LEU A 177 2.98 -7.76 10.22
CA LEU A 177 3.70 -7.73 11.49
C LEU A 177 2.85 -7.16 12.63
N SER A 178 1.99 -6.18 12.35
CA SER A 178 1.01 -5.67 13.33
C SER A 178 0.00 -6.74 13.75
N ALA A 179 -0.47 -7.55 12.80
CA ALA A 179 -1.31 -8.71 13.13
C ALA A 179 -0.56 -9.71 14.04
N ARG A 180 0.76 -9.93 13.82
CA ARG A 180 1.57 -10.77 14.71
C ARG A 180 1.66 -10.22 16.13
N LEU A 181 1.82 -8.89 16.31
CA LEU A 181 1.82 -8.27 17.64
C LEU A 181 0.49 -8.49 18.36
N ILE A 182 -0.63 -8.37 17.66
CA ILE A 182 -1.96 -8.66 18.23
C ILE A 182 -2.08 -10.15 18.57
N GLN A 183 -1.67 -11.05 17.68
CA GLN A 183 -1.71 -12.49 17.91
C GLN A 183 -0.84 -12.93 19.10
N ALA A 184 0.32 -12.28 19.30
CA ALA A 184 1.21 -12.53 20.43
C ALA A 184 0.69 -11.96 21.76
N GLY A 185 -0.30 -11.04 21.72
CA GLY A 185 -0.85 -10.39 22.90
C GLY A 185 -0.09 -9.12 23.32
N ASP A 186 0.84 -8.63 22.49
CA ASP A 186 1.60 -7.39 22.77
C ASP A 186 0.72 -6.14 22.55
N ALA A 187 -0.27 -6.23 21.68
CA ALA A 187 -1.27 -5.19 21.42
C ALA A 187 -2.68 -5.79 21.32
N ASP A 188 -3.71 -4.99 21.49
CA ASP A 188 -5.09 -5.33 21.17
C ASP A 188 -5.55 -4.64 19.88
N VAL A 189 -4.93 -3.50 19.57
CA VAL A 189 -5.21 -2.69 18.37
C VAL A 189 -3.91 -2.20 17.77
N MET A 190 -3.82 -2.23 16.43
CA MET A 190 -2.70 -1.65 15.68
C MET A 190 -3.24 -0.78 14.52
N VAL A 191 -2.78 0.46 14.46
CA VAL A 191 -2.96 1.34 13.29
C VAL A 191 -1.80 1.06 12.34
N ALA A 192 -2.05 0.40 11.23
CA ALA A 192 -1.01 -0.18 10.39
C ALA A 192 -1.20 0.10 8.90
N GLY A 193 -0.09 0.29 8.19
CA GLY A 193 -0.13 0.53 6.75
C GLY A 193 1.15 1.16 6.21
N GLY A 194 1.01 1.96 5.17
CA GLY A 194 2.13 2.67 4.57
C GLY A 194 1.71 3.88 3.74
N ALA A 195 2.63 4.81 3.59
CA ALA A 195 2.48 5.98 2.73
C ALA A 195 3.80 6.31 2.03
N GLU A 196 3.71 6.96 0.88
CA GLU A 196 4.87 7.37 0.10
C GLU A 196 4.56 8.65 -0.67
N SER A 197 5.57 9.51 -0.84
CA SER A 197 5.51 10.65 -1.72
C SER A 197 6.88 10.95 -2.33
N THR A 198 7.24 10.18 -3.35
CA THR A 198 8.55 10.27 -4.03
C THR A 198 8.43 10.80 -5.46
N VAL A 199 7.30 11.43 -5.80
CA VAL A 199 7.11 12.11 -7.08
C VAL A 199 7.88 13.45 -7.03
N SER A 200 9.18 13.36 -7.27
CA SER A 200 10.17 14.45 -7.23
C SER A 200 11.19 14.28 -8.36
N PRO A 201 12.00 15.30 -8.67
CA PRO A 201 13.07 15.20 -9.68
C PRO A 201 14.00 13.99 -9.42
N LEU A 202 14.47 13.82 -8.19
CA LEU A 202 15.38 12.72 -7.84
C LEU A 202 14.67 11.38 -7.82
N GLY A 203 13.42 11.32 -7.36
CA GLY A 203 12.60 10.11 -7.36
C GLY A 203 12.36 9.58 -8.77
N ILE A 204 11.80 10.42 -9.65
CA ILE A 204 11.58 10.04 -11.06
C ILE A 204 12.92 9.81 -11.77
N GLY A 205 13.90 10.71 -11.59
CA GLY A 205 15.20 10.59 -12.23
C GLY A 205 15.96 9.31 -11.83
N GLY A 206 15.90 8.93 -10.56
CA GLY A 206 16.54 7.72 -10.04
C GLY A 206 15.96 6.44 -10.61
N PHE A 207 14.63 6.31 -10.61
CA PHE A 207 13.97 5.14 -11.21
C PHE A 207 14.06 5.13 -12.73
N ALA A 208 14.08 6.29 -13.39
CA ALA A 208 14.33 6.38 -14.82
C ALA A 208 15.77 5.94 -15.18
N ALA A 209 16.77 6.33 -14.39
CA ALA A 209 18.16 5.88 -14.55
C ALA A 209 18.29 4.36 -14.39
N ALA A 210 17.49 3.76 -13.51
CA ALA A 210 17.40 2.30 -13.36
C ALA A 210 16.60 1.61 -14.48
N ARG A 211 16.05 2.37 -15.43
CA ARG A 211 15.18 1.89 -16.54
C ARG A 211 13.97 1.10 -16.04
N ALA A 212 13.44 1.50 -14.90
CA ALA A 212 12.31 0.83 -14.25
C ALA A 212 10.96 1.46 -14.59
N LEU A 213 10.95 2.74 -15.04
CA LEU A 213 9.73 3.48 -15.35
C LEU A 213 9.31 3.32 -16.82
N SER A 214 7.97 3.35 -17.01
CA SER A 214 7.40 3.57 -18.35
C SER A 214 7.81 4.95 -18.88
N THR A 215 8.02 5.03 -20.18
CA THR A 215 8.35 6.28 -20.90
C THR A 215 7.25 6.72 -21.86
N ARG A 216 6.03 6.22 -21.69
CA ARG A 216 4.85 6.53 -22.52
C ARG A 216 4.30 7.94 -22.22
N ASN A 217 5.12 8.96 -22.50
CA ASN A 217 4.79 10.37 -22.22
C ASN A 217 3.67 10.94 -23.08
N ASP A 218 3.37 10.31 -24.21
CA ASP A 218 2.29 10.67 -25.14
C ASP A 218 0.91 10.22 -24.67
N ASP A 219 0.84 9.19 -23.81
CA ASP A 219 -0.40 8.70 -23.25
C ASP A 219 -0.20 8.23 -21.78
N PRO A 220 -0.04 9.17 -20.83
CA PRO A 220 0.20 8.85 -19.42
C PRO A 220 -0.88 7.97 -18.78
N ALA A 221 -2.15 8.20 -19.14
CA ALA A 221 -3.27 7.46 -18.55
C ALA A 221 -3.24 5.96 -18.89
N ALA A 222 -2.62 5.59 -20.04
CA ALA A 222 -2.45 4.21 -20.48
C ALA A 222 -1.04 3.64 -20.21
N ALA A 223 -0.20 4.36 -19.46
CA ALA A 223 1.18 3.95 -19.22
C ALA A 223 1.30 2.76 -18.27
N SER A 224 0.50 2.74 -17.19
CA SER A 224 0.43 1.60 -16.28
C SER A 224 -0.55 0.56 -16.83
N ARG A 225 -0.01 -0.55 -17.33
CA ARG A 225 -0.75 -1.56 -18.08
C ARG A 225 -0.29 -2.99 -17.73
N PRO A 226 -0.48 -3.44 -16.48
CA PRO A 226 -0.04 -4.77 -16.05
C PRO A 226 -0.59 -5.85 -16.96
N TRP A 227 0.28 -6.83 -17.32
CA TRP A 227 0.00 -7.97 -18.21
C TRP A 227 -0.40 -7.65 -19.66
N ASP A 228 -0.42 -6.38 -20.04
CA ASP A 228 -0.51 -6.01 -21.46
C ASP A 228 0.83 -6.28 -22.14
N LYS A 229 0.77 -6.68 -23.41
CA LYS A 229 1.95 -7.03 -24.23
C LYS A 229 2.91 -5.85 -24.40
N ASP A 230 2.37 -4.62 -24.47
CA ASP A 230 3.14 -3.41 -24.72
C ASP A 230 3.52 -2.65 -23.44
N ARG A 231 3.50 -3.30 -22.27
CA ARG A 231 3.97 -2.74 -21.00
C ARG A 231 5.49 -2.50 -21.06
N ASP A 232 5.94 -1.37 -20.55
CA ASP A 232 7.34 -0.92 -20.69
C ASP A 232 7.98 -0.45 -19.36
N GLY A 233 7.31 -0.61 -18.23
CA GLY A 233 7.79 -0.20 -16.91
C GLY A 233 6.67 0.23 -16.01
N PHE A 234 6.98 0.46 -14.72
CA PHE A 234 5.98 0.93 -13.79
C PHE A 234 5.78 2.46 -13.88
N VAL A 235 4.68 2.95 -13.36
CA VAL A 235 4.40 4.36 -13.17
C VAL A 235 4.57 4.69 -11.70
N LEU A 236 5.40 5.66 -11.36
CA LEU A 236 5.57 6.11 -9.98
C LEU A 236 4.27 6.76 -9.48
N GLY A 237 3.86 6.43 -8.25
CA GLY A 237 2.69 7.00 -7.61
C GLY A 237 2.98 7.49 -6.20
N GLU A 238 2.03 8.24 -5.63
CA GLU A 238 2.06 8.69 -4.24
C GLU A 238 0.71 8.48 -3.56
N GLY A 239 0.69 8.45 -2.23
CA GLY A 239 -0.51 8.25 -1.44
C GLY A 239 -0.24 7.50 -0.15
N GLY A 240 -1.29 7.07 0.51
CA GLY A 240 -1.23 6.27 1.71
C GLY A 240 -2.46 5.41 1.90
N GLY A 241 -2.27 4.25 2.52
CA GLY A 241 -3.34 3.36 2.96
C GLY A 241 -3.04 2.81 4.33
N VAL A 242 -3.99 2.97 5.23
CA VAL A 242 -3.89 2.58 6.64
C VAL A 242 -5.15 1.86 7.04
N MET A 243 -5.01 0.85 7.88
CA MET A 243 -6.13 0.15 8.49
C MET A 243 -5.95 0.04 10.00
N VAL A 244 -7.05 -0.06 10.71
CA VAL A 244 -7.09 -0.45 12.12
C VAL A 244 -7.28 -1.95 12.17
N LEU A 245 -6.27 -2.64 12.69
CA LEU A 245 -6.33 -4.05 13.04
C LEU A 245 -6.69 -4.18 14.50
N GLU A 246 -7.57 -5.11 14.83
CA GLU A 246 -8.10 -5.26 16.18
C GLU A 246 -8.27 -6.73 16.53
N GLU A 247 -8.03 -7.08 17.78
CA GLU A 247 -8.35 -8.39 18.30
C GLU A 247 -9.87 -8.62 18.27
N TYR A 248 -10.29 -9.79 17.80
CA TYR A 248 -11.68 -10.09 17.47
C TYR A 248 -12.65 -9.94 18.65
N GLU A 249 -12.31 -10.48 19.81
CA GLU A 249 -13.20 -10.38 20.98
C GLU A 249 -13.24 -8.95 21.54
N HIS A 250 -12.13 -8.21 21.44
CA HIS A 250 -12.09 -6.77 21.76
C HIS A 250 -13.02 -5.98 20.82
N ALA A 251 -12.95 -6.23 19.50
CA ALA A 251 -13.81 -5.58 18.52
C ALA A 251 -15.29 -5.88 18.77
N LYS A 252 -15.63 -7.14 19.02
CA LYS A 252 -17.01 -7.56 19.36
C LYS A 252 -17.52 -6.91 20.64
N ALA A 253 -16.71 -6.87 21.69
CA ALA A 253 -17.11 -6.33 22.98
C ALA A 253 -17.53 -4.85 22.91
N ARG A 254 -16.89 -4.08 22.00
CA ARG A 254 -17.25 -2.67 21.77
C ARG A 254 -18.25 -2.44 20.65
N GLY A 255 -18.74 -3.51 20.00
CA GLY A 255 -19.68 -3.40 18.88
C GLY A 255 -19.08 -2.80 17.61
N ALA A 256 -17.80 -3.00 17.36
CA ALA A 256 -17.12 -2.47 16.19
C ALA A 256 -17.67 -3.04 14.88
N LYS A 257 -17.70 -2.23 13.83
CA LYS A 257 -17.86 -2.72 12.47
C LYS A 257 -16.65 -3.56 12.08
N ILE A 258 -16.85 -4.71 11.49
CA ILE A 258 -15.80 -5.59 11.00
C ILE A 258 -15.92 -5.67 9.48
N TYR A 259 -14.87 -5.29 8.77
CA TYR A 259 -14.81 -5.36 7.30
C TYR A 259 -14.42 -6.74 6.79
N ALA A 260 -13.40 -7.33 7.40
CA ALA A 260 -12.83 -8.63 7.07
C ALA A 260 -11.99 -9.14 8.22
N GLU A 261 -11.64 -10.42 8.21
CA GLU A 261 -10.65 -11.03 9.10
C GLU A 261 -9.31 -11.17 8.35
N LEU A 262 -8.21 -10.75 8.96
CA LEU A 262 -6.85 -11.01 8.48
C LEU A 262 -6.39 -12.36 9.05
N VAL A 263 -6.51 -13.41 8.25
CA VAL A 263 -6.29 -14.80 8.69
C VAL A 263 -4.90 -15.33 8.40
N GLY A 264 -4.15 -14.71 7.47
CA GLY A 264 -2.84 -15.21 7.09
C GLY A 264 -1.84 -14.13 6.69
N PHE A 265 -0.58 -14.38 7.03
CA PHE A 265 0.56 -13.57 6.64
C PHE A 265 1.77 -14.47 6.33
N GLY A 266 2.36 -14.30 5.15
CA GLY A 266 3.56 -14.98 4.70
C GLY A 266 4.63 -14.01 4.24
N MET A 267 5.88 -14.35 4.51
CA MET A 267 7.07 -13.61 4.07
C MET A 267 8.09 -14.57 3.47
N SER A 268 8.87 -14.09 2.53
CA SER A 268 10.04 -14.79 2.01
C SER A 268 11.09 -13.79 1.48
N ALA A 269 12.27 -14.28 1.19
CA ALA A 269 13.30 -13.53 0.50
C ALA A 269 13.74 -14.30 -0.76
N ASP A 270 14.03 -13.58 -1.85
CA ASP A 270 14.54 -14.20 -3.09
C ASP A 270 15.97 -14.71 -2.93
N ALA A 271 16.79 -13.98 -2.18
CA ALA A 271 18.23 -14.24 -2.03
C ALA A 271 18.93 -14.41 -3.39
N TYR A 272 18.53 -13.60 -4.38
CA TYR A 272 18.96 -13.75 -5.78
C TYR A 272 19.63 -12.48 -6.32
N HIS A 273 18.90 -11.37 -6.45
CA HIS A 273 19.41 -10.12 -7.00
C HIS A 273 18.70 -8.92 -6.35
N MET A 274 19.36 -7.75 -6.31
CA MET A 274 18.82 -6.57 -5.61
C MET A 274 17.54 -6.01 -6.27
N THR A 275 17.39 -6.15 -7.60
CA THR A 275 16.26 -5.57 -8.33
C THR A 275 15.58 -6.54 -9.29
N ALA A 276 16.26 -7.59 -9.77
CA ALA A 276 15.67 -8.56 -10.67
C ALA A 276 14.70 -9.47 -9.92
N PRO A 277 13.45 -9.60 -10.40
CA PRO A 277 12.45 -10.44 -9.75
C PRO A 277 12.74 -11.93 -9.94
N ASN A 278 12.27 -12.73 -8.97
CA ASN A 278 12.33 -14.20 -8.98
C ASN A 278 10.90 -14.75 -8.95
N VAL A 279 10.72 -16.00 -9.34
CA VAL A 279 9.45 -16.73 -9.27
C VAL A 279 9.28 -17.44 -7.93
N ASP A 280 10.36 -17.99 -7.38
CA ASP A 280 10.33 -18.86 -6.21
C ASP A 280 10.03 -18.11 -4.90
N GLY A 281 10.61 -16.92 -4.70
CA GLY A 281 10.34 -16.11 -3.52
C GLY A 281 8.87 -15.74 -3.37
N PRO A 282 8.24 -15.11 -4.38
CA PRO A 282 6.81 -14.86 -4.40
C PRO A 282 5.95 -16.10 -4.16
N ARG A 283 6.24 -17.23 -4.81
CA ARG A 283 5.55 -18.51 -4.58
C ARG A 283 5.60 -18.90 -3.10
N ARG A 284 6.80 -18.92 -2.49
CA ARG A 284 6.97 -19.29 -1.08
C ARG A 284 6.24 -18.35 -0.12
N SER A 285 6.17 -17.07 -0.43
CA SER A 285 5.41 -16.09 0.35
C SER A 285 3.92 -16.42 0.34
N MET A 286 3.33 -16.70 -0.83
CA MET A 286 1.93 -17.10 -0.98
C MET A 286 1.63 -18.40 -0.22
N GLU A 287 2.44 -19.45 -0.43
CA GLU A 287 2.27 -20.72 0.27
C GLU A 287 2.40 -20.58 1.79
N ALA A 288 3.32 -19.74 2.26
CA ALA A 288 3.47 -19.47 3.69
C ALA A 288 2.24 -18.77 4.28
N ALA A 289 1.66 -17.81 3.54
CA ALA A 289 0.46 -17.11 3.95
C ALA A 289 -0.76 -18.05 4.00
N LEU A 290 -0.95 -18.87 2.98
CA LEU A 290 -2.04 -19.86 2.95
C LEU A 290 -1.92 -20.90 4.08
N ARG A 291 -0.71 -21.42 4.33
CA ARG A 291 -0.46 -22.32 5.47
C ARG A 291 -0.76 -21.63 6.81
N ASN A 292 -0.33 -20.38 6.97
CA ASN A 292 -0.60 -19.61 8.19
C ASN A 292 -2.10 -19.35 8.39
N ALA A 293 -2.84 -19.15 7.31
CA ALA A 293 -4.29 -18.95 7.32
C ALA A 293 -5.08 -20.26 7.56
N GLY A 294 -4.47 -21.42 7.39
CA GLY A 294 -5.19 -22.70 7.34
C GLY A 294 -6.16 -22.77 6.15
N VAL A 295 -5.81 -22.13 5.03
CA VAL A 295 -6.63 -22.03 3.81
C VAL A 295 -5.96 -22.82 2.70
N ASN A 296 -6.75 -23.65 2.01
CA ASN A 296 -6.29 -24.32 0.80
C ASN A 296 -6.36 -23.38 -0.41
N ALA A 297 -5.51 -23.60 -1.40
CA ALA A 297 -5.46 -22.78 -2.61
C ALA A 297 -6.82 -22.67 -3.32
N ASP A 298 -7.59 -23.75 -3.37
CA ASP A 298 -8.91 -23.83 -4.03
C ASP A 298 -10.02 -23.04 -3.32
N GLN A 299 -9.77 -22.55 -2.13
CA GLN A 299 -10.70 -21.71 -1.36
C GLN A 299 -10.55 -20.21 -1.65
N VAL A 300 -9.55 -19.81 -2.44
CA VAL A 300 -9.30 -18.40 -2.79
C VAL A 300 -10.02 -18.04 -4.09
N GLN A 301 -10.77 -16.94 -4.11
CA GLN A 301 -11.46 -16.45 -5.30
C GLN A 301 -10.77 -15.27 -5.95
N TYR A 302 -10.11 -14.42 -5.16
CA TYR A 302 -9.57 -13.15 -5.61
C TYR A 302 -8.13 -12.94 -5.14
N LEU A 303 -7.30 -12.39 -6.02
CA LEU A 303 -5.93 -12.05 -5.73
C LEU A 303 -5.62 -10.62 -6.23
N ASN A 304 -5.34 -9.71 -5.30
CA ASN A 304 -4.77 -8.40 -5.65
C ASN A 304 -3.26 -8.55 -5.75
N ALA A 305 -2.77 -8.48 -6.98
CA ALA A 305 -1.38 -8.74 -7.31
C ALA A 305 -0.45 -7.55 -7.02
N HIS A 306 0.84 -7.82 -7.04
CA HIS A 306 1.84 -6.77 -7.12
C HIS A 306 1.77 -6.06 -8.47
N GLY A 307 1.75 -6.78 -9.60
CA GLY A 307 1.38 -6.32 -10.94
C GLY A 307 1.83 -4.90 -11.28
N THR A 308 3.14 -4.69 -11.47
CA THR A 308 3.73 -3.34 -11.60
C THR A 308 3.74 -2.79 -13.01
N SER A 309 3.30 -3.53 -14.01
CA SER A 309 3.44 -3.16 -15.43
C SER A 309 4.88 -3.23 -15.94
N THR A 310 5.72 -4.07 -15.33
CA THR A 310 7.07 -4.34 -15.82
C THR A 310 7.08 -5.65 -16.60
N PRO A 311 7.83 -5.74 -17.72
CA PRO A 311 7.81 -6.93 -18.57
C PRO A 311 8.10 -8.21 -17.80
N LEU A 312 9.18 -8.26 -17.04
CA LEU A 312 9.60 -9.45 -16.31
C LEU A 312 8.85 -9.64 -14.98
N GLY A 313 8.49 -8.56 -14.29
CA GLY A 313 7.82 -8.63 -13.01
C GLY A 313 6.45 -9.28 -13.11
N ASP A 314 5.64 -8.85 -14.07
CA ASP A 314 4.27 -9.35 -14.27
C ASP A 314 4.26 -10.81 -14.74
N LEU A 315 5.21 -11.18 -15.61
CA LEU A 315 5.38 -12.58 -16.06
C LEU A 315 5.79 -13.49 -14.90
N ASN A 316 6.76 -13.07 -14.09
CA ASN A 316 7.24 -13.86 -12.96
C ASN A 316 6.15 -14.01 -11.89
N GLU A 317 5.34 -12.98 -11.62
CA GLU A 317 4.20 -13.09 -10.70
C GLU A 317 3.14 -14.04 -11.24
N THR A 318 2.82 -13.99 -12.54
CA THR A 318 1.93 -14.95 -13.20
C THR A 318 2.41 -16.39 -12.97
N ASN A 319 3.68 -16.67 -13.19
CA ASN A 319 4.27 -17.99 -12.96
C ASN A 319 4.29 -18.38 -11.48
N ALA A 320 4.57 -17.44 -10.57
CA ALA A 320 4.51 -17.68 -9.14
C ALA A 320 3.10 -18.03 -8.65
N ILE A 321 2.06 -17.35 -9.17
CA ILE A 321 0.65 -17.65 -8.89
C ILE A 321 0.30 -19.07 -9.41
N LYS A 322 0.66 -19.39 -10.66
CA LYS A 322 0.45 -20.74 -11.21
C LYS A 322 1.09 -21.83 -10.34
N ASN A 323 2.32 -21.58 -9.89
CA ASN A 323 3.05 -22.55 -9.05
C ASN A 323 2.46 -22.68 -7.63
N ALA A 324 1.96 -21.58 -7.05
CA ALA A 324 1.38 -21.61 -5.70
C ALA A 324 -0.04 -22.18 -5.67
N PHE A 325 -0.84 -21.93 -6.73
CA PHE A 325 -2.25 -22.33 -6.77
C PHE A 325 -2.55 -23.54 -7.67
N GLY A 326 -1.55 -24.03 -8.42
CA GLY A 326 -1.73 -25.17 -9.33
C GLY A 326 -2.87 -24.93 -10.33
N ASP A 327 -3.69 -25.94 -10.59
CA ASP A 327 -4.81 -25.87 -11.54
C ASP A 327 -5.87 -24.82 -11.12
N HIS A 328 -5.93 -24.47 -9.83
CA HIS A 328 -6.85 -23.44 -9.34
C HIS A 328 -6.48 -22.03 -9.82
N ALA A 329 -5.23 -21.76 -10.20
CA ALA A 329 -4.80 -20.46 -10.70
C ALA A 329 -5.67 -19.96 -11.87
N LYS A 330 -6.18 -20.84 -12.72
CA LYS A 330 -7.09 -20.52 -13.83
C LYS A 330 -8.52 -20.11 -13.42
N LYS A 331 -8.87 -20.34 -12.15
CA LYS A 331 -10.17 -19.98 -11.57
C LYS A 331 -10.11 -18.73 -10.71
N LEU A 332 -8.90 -18.24 -10.40
CA LEU A 332 -8.69 -16.99 -9.68
C LEU A 332 -9.04 -15.80 -10.57
N VAL A 333 -9.67 -14.79 -9.97
CA VAL A 333 -9.69 -13.45 -10.52
C VAL A 333 -8.51 -12.70 -9.91
N VAL A 334 -7.58 -12.30 -10.74
CA VAL A 334 -6.38 -11.54 -10.38
C VAL A 334 -6.57 -10.10 -10.85
N ASN A 335 -6.13 -9.11 -10.09
CA ASN A 335 -6.06 -7.74 -10.60
C ASN A 335 -4.86 -6.97 -10.07
N SER A 336 -4.54 -5.86 -10.74
CA SER A 336 -3.62 -4.86 -10.23
C SER A 336 -4.26 -3.48 -10.30
N THR A 337 -4.51 -2.91 -9.13
CA THR A 337 -4.98 -1.52 -9.00
C THR A 337 -3.91 -0.50 -9.34
N LYS A 338 -2.64 -0.93 -9.47
CA LYS A 338 -1.55 -0.07 -9.98
C LYS A 338 -1.78 0.39 -11.43
N SER A 339 -2.63 -0.29 -12.19
CA SER A 339 -3.08 0.21 -13.50
C SER A 339 -3.75 1.57 -13.41
N MET A 340 -4.36 1.90 -12.26
CA MET A 340 -5.09 3.15 -11.99
C MET A 340 -4.33 4.12 -11.09
N THR A 341 -3.64 3.61 -10.07
CA THR A 341 -2.96 4.45 -9.06
C THR A 341 -1.48 4.70 -9.36
N GLY A 342 -0.87 3.94 -10.26
CA GLY A 342 0.58 3.81 -10.29
C GLY A 342 1.10 3.02 -9.09
N HIS A 343 2.40 2.94 -8.95
CA HIS A 343 3.10 2.21 -7.90
C HIS A 343 3.56 3.16 -6.80
N LEU A 344 2.95 3.07 -5.63
CA LEU A 344 3.23 3.93 -4.47
C LEU A 344 4.42 3.43 -3.63
N LEU A 345 5.27 2.56 -4.15
CA LEU A 345 6.42 2.01 -3.42
C LEU A 345 6.00 1.49 -2.03
N GLY A 346 6.51 2.09 -0.94
CA GLY A 346 6.18 1.68 0.43
C GLY A 346 4.71 1.88 0.82
N GLY A 347 4.01 2.81 0.19
CA GLY A 347 2.57 3.03 0.38
C GLY A 347 1.69 2.01 -0.35
N ALA A 348 2.23 1.32 -1.37
CA ALA A 348 1.46 0.41 -2.22
C ALA A 348 0.77 -0.70 -1.42
N GLY A 349 1.50 -1.36 -0.51
CA GLY A 349 0.93 -2.44 0.31
C GLY A 349 -0.21 -1.97 1.21
N GLY A 350 -0.15 -0.73 1.68
CA GLY A 350 -1.21 -0.12 2.48
C GLY A 350 -2.49 0.09 1.69
N ILE A 351 -2.45 0.87 0.61
CA ILE A 351 -3.67 1.16 -0.17
C ILE A 351 -4.28 -0.09 -0.80
N GLU A 352 -3.45 -0.97 -1.34
CA GLU A 352 -3.92 -2.19 -2.00
C GLU A 352 -4.51 -3.19 -1.02
N SER A 353 -4.04 -3.22 0.23
CA SER A 353 -4.69 -3.99 1.30
C SER A 353 -6.06 -3.41 1.66
N VAL A 354 -6.20 -2.09 1.73
CA VAL A 354 -7.51 -1.42 1.88
C VAL A 354 -8.45 -1.83 0.74
N PHE A 355 -7.98 -1.80 -0.51
CA PHE A 355 -8.79 -2.19 -1.67
C PHE A 355 -9.15 -3.67 -1.67
N THR A 356 -8.25 -4.54 -1.19
CA THR A 356 -8.52 -5.98 -1.06
C THR A 356 -9.60 -6.24 -0.01
N VAL A 357 -9.55 -5.55 1.12
CA VAL A 357 -10.60 -5.63 2.16
C VAL A 357 -11.94 -5.13 1.63
N LEU A 358 -11.95 -4.03 0.86
CA LEU A 358 -13.17 -3.52 0.22
C LEU A 358 -13.72 -4.48 -0.83
N ALA A 359 -12.85 -5.18 -1.59
CA ALA A 359 -13.27 -6.21 -2.53
C ALA A 359 -14.01 -7.36 -1.81
N VAL A 360 -13.47 -7.83 -0.67
CA VAL A 360 -14.12 -8.82 0.19
C VAL A 360 -15.44 -8.28 0.76
N HIS A 361 -15.45 -7.04 1.25
CA HIS A 361 -16.63 -6.45 1.88
C HIS A 361 -17.77 -6.21 0.90
N HIS A 362 -17.45 -5.66 -0.27
CA HIS A 362 -18.45 -5.31 -1.31
C HIS A 362 -18.69 -6.43 -2.32
N GLN A 363 -17.98 -7.56 -2.23
CA GLN A 363 -18.13 -8.70 -3.15
C GLN A 363 -17.92 -8.30 -4.61
N LYS A 364 -16.86 -7.49 -4.86
CA LYS A 364 -16.59 -6.90 -6.17
C LYS A 364 -15.09 -6.77 -6.42
N SER A 365 -14.62 -7.20 -7.58
CA SER A 365 -13.24 -6.98 -8.04
C SER A 365 -13.15 -5.68 -8.83
N PRO A 366 -12.25 -4.74 -8.46
CA PRO A 366 -11.87 -3.66 -9.37
C PRO A 366 -11.19 -4.23 -10.64
N PRO A 367 -11.21 -3.49 -11.76
CA PRO A 367 -10.51 -3.93 -12.97
C PRO A 367 -9.00 -3.74 -12.88
N THR A 368 -8.29 -4.44 -13.75
CA THR A 368 -6.99 -4.00 -14.27
C THR A 368 -7.27 -3.26 -15.57
N ILE A 369 -7.09 -1.95 -15.59
CA ILE A 369 -7.29 -1.16 -16.82
C ILE A 369 -6.09 -1.23 -17.75
N ASN A 370 -6.27 -0.80 -19.00
CA ASN A 370 -5.25 -0.70 -20.04
C ASN A 370 -4.72 -2.06 -20.57
N ILE A 371 -5.46 -3.14 -20.37
CA ILE A 371 -5.16 -4.40 -21.06
C ILE A 371 -5.85 -4.35 -22.42
N PHE A 372 -5.16 -3.81 -23.44
CA PHE A 372 -5.64 -3.76 -24.81
C PHE A 372 -5.27 -5.01 -25.60
N ASN A 373 -4.12 -5.60 -25.26
CA ASN A 373 -3.62 -6.80 -25.86
C ASN A 373 -2.88 -7.62 -24.79
N GLN A 374 -3.62 -8.55 -24.15
CA GLN A 374 -3.05 -9.37 -23.09
C GLN A 374 -1.86 -10.16 -23.58
N ASP A 375 -0.76 -10.13 -22.82
CA ASP A 375 0.44 -10.93 -23.11
C ASP A 375 0.08 -12.44 -23.07
N PRO A 376 0.32 -13.19 -24.14
CA PRO A 376 -0.05 -14.60 -24.19
C PRO A 376 0.68 -15.48 -23.15
N GLU A 377 1.84 -15.05 -22.64
CA GLU A 377 2.53 -15.72 -21.54
C GLU A 377 1.92 -15.42 -20.18
N CYS A 378 1.13 -14.35 -20.07
CA CYS A 378 0.36 -13.95 -18.92
C CYS A 378 -1.11 -14.39 -19.11
N ASP A 379 -1.41 -15.65 -18.90
CA ASP A 379 -2.63 -16.33 -19.36
C ASP A 379 -3.66 -16.59 -18.24
N LEU A 380 -3.71 -15.75 -17.20
CA LEU A 380 -4.71 -15.77 -16.14
C LEU A 380 -5.87 -14.80 -16.43
N ASP A 381 -6.91 -14.83 -15.59
CA ASP A 381 -8.00 -13.83 -15.63
C ASP A 381 -7.60 -12.61 -14.80
N TYR A 382 -7.29 -11.51 -15.49
CA TYR A 382 -6.82 -10.27 -14.85
C TYR A 382 -7.93 -9.24 -14.61
N CYS A 383 -9.20 -9.62 -14.68
CA CYS A 383 -10.33 -8.71 -14.55
C CYS A 383 -10.17 -7.48 -15.47
N ALA A 384 -9.91 -7.75 -16.77
CA ALA A 384 -9.48 -6.72 -17.71
C ALA A 384 -10.55 -5.66 -17.96
N ASN A 385 -10.17 -4.39 -17.74
CA ASN A 385 -10.85 -3.16 -18.11
C ASN A 385 -12.23 -2.88 -17.47
N GLU A 386 -12.90 -3.86 -16.89
CA GLU A 386 -14.21 -3.70 -16.26
C GLU A 386 -14.25 -4.34 -14.87
N ALA A 387 -14.87 -3.63 -13.91
CA ALA A 387 -15.11 -4.18 -12.57
C ALA A 387 -16.10 -5.34 -12.63
N ARG A 388 -15.94 -6.32 -11.73
CA ARG A 388 -16.75 -7.54 -11.74
C ARG A 388 -17.39 -7.79 -10.38
N ASP A 389 -18.71 -7.97 -10.36
CA ASP A 389 -19.41 -8.55 -9.22
C ASP A 389 -19.10 -10.03 -9.13
N MET A 390 -18.64 -10.48 -7.95
CA MET A 390 -18.25 -11.86 -7.73
C MET A 390 -18.25 -12.22 -6.25
N LYS A 391 -18.48 -13.48 -5.94
CA LYS A 391 -18.34 -13.98 -4.58
C LYS A 391 -16.86 -14.01 -4.19
N ILE A 392 -16.50 -13.38 -3.07
CA ILE A 392 -15.15 -13.34 -2.50
C ILE A 392 -15.22 -13.69 -1.01
N ASP A 393 -15.05 -14.95 -0.68
CA ASP A 393 -14.97 -15.41 0.71
C ASP A 393 -13.54 -15.32 1.23
N VAL A 394 -12.56 -15.58 0.36
CA VAL A 394 -11.12 -15.48 0.66
C VAL A 394 -10.40 -14.70 -0.43
N ALA A 395 -9.63 -13.72 -0.02
CA ALA A 395 -8.80 -12.91 -0.89
C ALA A 395 -7.33 -12.95 -0.48
N VAL A 396 -6.44 -12.88 -1.46
CA VAL A 396 -4.99 -12.79 -1.27
C VAL A 396 -4.49 -11.44 -1.77
N LYS A 397 -3.50 -10.86 -1.07
CA LYS A 397 -2.81 -9.64 -1.45
C LYS A 397 -1.31 -9.87 -1.48
N ASN A 398 -0.65 -9.56 -2.60
CA ASN A 398 0.79 -9.70 -2.79
C ASN A 398 1.51 -8.36 -2.93
N ASN A 399 2.67 -8.23 -2.31
CA ASN A 399 3.68 -7.23 -2.69
C ASN A 399 5.07 -7.86 -2.71
N PHE A 400 5.86 -7.44 -3.68
CA PHE A 400 7.25 -7.85 -3.86
C PHE A 400 8.10 -6.59 -4.03
N GLY A 401 9.31 -6.58 -3.47
CA GLY A 401 10.12 -5.37 -3.41
C GLY A 401 11.58 -5.58 -3.76
N PHE A 402 12.22 -4.49 -4.12
CA PHE A 402 13.68 -4.45 -4.26
C PHE A 402 14.36 -4.98 -3.00
N GLY A 403 15.48 -5.68 -3.16
CA GLY A 403 16.09 -6.47 -2.11
C GLY A 403 15.57 -7.91 -2.04
N GLY A 404 14.63 -8.28 -2.95
CA GLY A 404 14.02 -9.61 -3.00
C GLY A 404 13.10 -9.88 -1.80
N THR A 405 12.47 -8.86 -1.25
CA THR A 405 11.55 -8.98 -0.12
C THR A 405 10.12 -9.24 -0.62
N ASN A 406 9.48 -10.29 -0.14
CA ASN A 406 8.16 -10.73 -0.56
C ASN A 406 7.21 -10.81 0.62
N GLY A 407 5.97 -10.36 0.42
CA GLY A 407 4.90 -10.42 1.40
C GLY A 407 3.57 -10.79 0.79
N THR A 408 2.79 -11.57 1.54
CA THR A 408 1.44 -12.00 1.17
C THR A 408 0.53 -11.94 2.39
N LEU A 409 -0.64 -11.30 2.25
CA LEU A 409 -1.72 -11.31 3.23
C LEU A 409 -2.89 -12.16 2.73
N VAL A 410 -3.63 -12.77 3.64
CA VAL A 410 -4.88 -13.51 3.36
C VAL A 410 -5.99 -12.89 4.18
N PHE A 411 -7.01 -12.37 3.51
CA PHE A 411 -8.22 -11.84 4.12
C PHE A 411 -9.39 -12.78 3.88
N LYS A 412 -10.26 -12.89 4.86
CA LYS A 412 -11.48 -13.69 4.81
C LYS A 412 -12.67 -12.82 5.15
N ARG A 413 -13.78 -13.09 4.51
CA ARG A 413 -15.08 -12.50 4.86
C ARG A 413 -15.42 -12.81 6.32
N ALA A 414 -15.80 -11.76 7.08
CA ALA A 414 -16.19 -11.86 8.49
C ALA A 414 -17.58 -12.47 8.67
#